data_d53bb6e3e5a341f90d78d01365423281
#
_entry.id   d53bb6e3e5a341f90d78d01365423281
#
_cell.length_a   1.000
_cell.length_b   1.000
_cell.length_c   1.000
_cell.angle_alpha   90.00
_cell.angle_beta   90.00
_cell.angle_gamma   90.00
#
_symmetry.space_group_name_H-M   'P 1'
#
loop_
_entity.id
_entity.type
_entity.pdbx_description
1 polymer ?
#
loop_
_entity_poly.entity_id
_entity_poly.type
_entity_poly.pdbx_seq_one_letter_code
_entity_poly.pdbx_strand_id
1 'polypeptide(L)'
;MKPHFDPVPLLGEARAAFLGRWSERKWLNVPGPFYGAETDNCGTGRIHAPGLVLYEADHFTEYVYRQPRTPEELRQLVDAAEVEVFSGYGCDGDTHWTPEAVREWWRDRGRIREYLADRRADWEADDAKAGQGVAAAALEYAAYLDGDLAAHLRVYLFWLEERRSPSAVDRLPQL
;
A
#
# COMPACT_ATOMS: atom_id res chain seq x y z
N MET A 1 15.19 16.75 0.67
CA MET A 1 13.93 16.02 0.92
C MET A 1 13.24 15.80 -0.42
N LYS A 2 12.78 14.57 -0.70
CA LYS A 2 12.00 14.32 -1.91
C LYS A 2 10.61 14.94 -1.73
N PRO A 3 10.05 15.64 -2.76
CA PRO A 3 8.70 16.18 -2.69
C PRO A 3 7.69 15.04 -2.52
N HIS A 4 6.53 15.35 -1.93
CA HIS A 4 5.41 14.43 -1.94
C HIS A 4 4.97 14.18 -3.39
N PHE A 5 4.84 12.91 -3.76
CA PHE A 5 4.25 12.52 -5.03
C PHE A 5 2.75 12.34 -4.79
N ASP A 6 1.93 13.16 -5.41
CA ASP A 6 0.46 13.05 -5.39
C ASP A 6 0.01 12.32 -6.66
N PRO A 7 -0.27 11.01 -6.59
CA PRO A 7 -0.57 10.20 -7.77
C PRO A 7 -2.01 10.28 -8.25
N VAL A 8 -2.97 10.61 -7.38
CA VAL A 8 -4.39 10.51 -7.69
C VAL A 8 -4.82 11.41 -8.86
N PRO A 9 -4.37 12.68 -8.96
CA PRO A 9 -4.68 13.53 -10.11
C PRO A 9 -4.13 13.01 -11.44
N LEU A 10 -3.10 12.14 -11.40
CA LEU A 10 -2.45 11.59 -12.59
C LEU A 10 -3.18 10.37 -13.17
N LEU A 11 -4.15 9.81 -12.47
CA LEU A 11 -4.90 8.61 -12.91
C LEU A 11 -5.70 8.86 -14.20
N GLY A 12 -6.29 10.05 -14.37
CA GLY A 12 -7.15 10.31 -15.51
C GLY A 12 -8.28 9.28 -15.63
N GLU A 13 -8.43 8.70 -16.80
CA GLU A 13 -9.45 7.67 -17.08
C GLU A 13 -9.19 6.33 -16.35
N ALA A 14 -7.94 6.02 -16.00
CA ALA A 14 -7.58 4.82 -15.26
C ALA A 14 -8.20 4.78 -13.85
N ARG A 15 -8.68 5.91 -13.34
CA ARG A 15 -9.44 5.96 -12.08
C ARG A 15 -10.65 5.02 -12.07
N ALA A 16 -11.23 4.73 -13.21
CA ALA A 16 -12.37 3.83 -13.35
C ALA A 16 -12.09 2.38 -12.95
N ALA A 17 -10.82 1.97 -12.88
CA ALA A 17 -10.42 0.65 -12.41
C ALA A 17 -10.42 0.51 -10.87
N PHE A 18 -10.51 1.64 -10.15
CA PHE A 18 -10.43 1.67 -8.68
C PHE A 18 -11.82 1.84 -8.07
N LEU A 19 -12.54 0.73 -7.90
CA LEU A 19 -13.92 0.72 -7.37
C LEU A 19 -14.01 0.12 -5.96
N GLY A 20 -12.88 -0.25 -5.36
CA GLY A 20 -12.81 -0.80 -4.00
C GLY A 20 -13.37 0.17 -2.97
N ARG A 21 -14.12 -0.36 -2.01
CA ARG A 21 -14.79 0.44 -0.97
C ARG A 21 -13.90 0.55 0.26
N TRP A 22 -13.78 1.77 0.79
CA TRP A 22 -13.00 2.05 2.00
C TRP A 22 -13.37 1.18 3.20
N SER A 23 -14.66 0.89 3.38
CA SER A 23 -15.16 0.05 4.47
C SER A 23 -14.67 -1.41 4.42
N GLU A 24 -14.19 -1.85 3.26
CA GLU A 24 -13.70 -3.22 3.00
C GLU A 24 -12.17 -3.29 2.93
N ARG A 25 -11.47 -2.15 3.12
CA ARG A 25 -10.01 -2.12 3.02
C ARG A 25 -9.37 -3.11 3.97
N LYS A 26 -8.33 -3.76 3.52
CA LYS A 26 -7.54 -4.67 4.35
C LYS A 26 -6.72 -3.88 5.37
N TRP A 27 -6.63 -4.41 6.58
CA TRP A 27 -5.86 -3.78 7.67
C TRP A 27 -4.35 -3.78 7.43
N LEU A 28 -3.88 -4.61 6.48
CA LEU A 28 -2.49 -4.72 6.05
C LEU A 28 -2.05 -3.60 5.11
N ASN A 29 -2.98 -2.79 4.58
CA ASN A 29 -2.63 -1.65 3.75
C ASN A 29 -1.84 -0.59 4.53
N VAL A 30 -0.83 -0.03 3.89
CA VAL A 30 -0.13 1.17 4.38
C VAL A 30 -0.99 2.42 4.11
N PRO A 31 -1.04 3.40 5.04
CA PRO A 31 -1.74 4.65 4.79
C PRO A 31 -1.31 5.36 3.50
N GLY A 32 -2.30 5.86 2.79
CA GLY A 32 -2.14 6.58 1.53
C GLY A 32 -3.40 6.50 0.67
N PRO A 33 -3.38 7.08 -0.54
CA PRO A 33 -4.53 7.11 -1.42
C PRO A 33 -5.00 5.73 -1.88
N PHE A 34 -4.08 4.80 -2.13
CA PHE A 34 -4.40 3.48 -2.66
C PHE A 34 -4.50 2.42 -1.58
N TYR A 35 -5.42 1.48 -1.78
CA TYR A 35 -5.60 0.34 -0.88
C TYR A 35 -6.22 -0.85 -1.63
N GLY A 36 -5.94 -2.06 -1.15
CA GLY A 36 -6.70 -3.25 -1.52
C GLY A 36 -7.86 -3.45 -0.54
N ALA A 37 -9.02 -3.79 -1.10
CA ALA A 37 -10.24 -4.13 -0.37
C ALA A 37 -10.63 -5.58 -0.68
N GLU A 38 -11.86 -5.84 -1.14
CA GLU A 38 -12.28 -7.17 -1.56
C GLU A 38 -11.81 -7.45 -3.00
N THR A 39 -10.55 -7.85 -3.16
CA THR A 39 -10.00 -8.30 -4.44
C THR A 39 -10.29 -9.78 -4.67
N ASP A 40 -10.04 -10.25 -5.90
CA ASP A 40 -9.99 -11.67 -6.16
C ASP A 40 -8.80 -12.35 -5.43
N ASN A 41 -8.71 -13.65 -5.53
CA ASN A 41 -7.66 -14.45 -4.88
C ASN A 41 -6.65 -15.05 -5.89
N CYS A 42 -6.52 -14.44 -7.07
CA CYS A 42 -5.63 -14.95 -8.12
C CYS A 42 -4.18 -14.47 -7.95
N GLY A 43 -3.91 -13.46 -7.12
CA GLY A 43 -2.57 -12.89 -6.89
C GLY A 43 -2.00 -12.16 -8.11
N THR A 44 -2.85 -11.75 -9.07
CA THR A 44 -2.42 -11.13 -10.33
C THR A 44 -1.88 -9.71 -10.13
N GLY A 45 -2.41 -8.96 -9.16
CA GLY A 45 -1.92 -7.62 -8.85
C GLY A 45 -0.46 -7.62 -8.41
N ARG A 46 -0.03 -8.64 -7.67
CA ARG A 46 1.38 -8.82 -7.30
C ARG A 46 2.29 -8.97 -8.52
N ILE A 47 1.81 -9.62 -9.60
CA ILE A 47 2.60 -9.82 -10.83
C ILE A 47 2.84 -8.46 -11.53
N HIS A 48 1.83 -7.60 -11.56
CA HIS A 48 1.89 -6.28 -12.21
C HIS A 48 2.59 -5.21 -11.37
N ALA A 49 2.39 -5.25 -10.04
CA ALA A 49 2.94 -4.28 -9.11
C ALA A 49 3.74 -4.95 -7.96
N PRO A 50 4.82 -5.70 -8.26
CA PRO A 50 5.52 -6.55 -7.29
C PRO A 50 6.13 -5.79 -6.11
N GLY A 51 6.49 -4.52 -6.32
CA GLY A 51 7.05 -3.67 -5.27
C GLY A 51 6.01 -2.88 -4.47
N LEU A 52 4.71 -3.02 -4.76
CA LEU A 52 3.63 -2.23 -4.18
C LEU A 52 2.54 -3.09 -3.56
N VAL A 53 2.28 -4.26 -4.13
CA VAL A 53 1.17 -5.14 -3.80
C VAL A 53 1.66 -6.46 -3.25
N LEU A 54 0.99 -6.93 -2.22
CA LEU A 54 1.16 -8.25 -1.64
C LEU A 54 -0.23 -8.82 -1.36
N TYR A 55 -0.34 -10.13 -1.11
CA TYR A 55 -1.59 -10.77 -0.74
C TYR A 55 -1.49 -11.47 0.62
N GLU A 56 -2.61 -11.59 1.32
CA GLU A 56 -2.68 -12.31 2.60
C GLU A 56 -2.54 -13.83 2.41
N ALA A 57 -1.94 -14.49 3.40
CA ALA A 57 -1.60 -15.91 3.32
C ALA A 57 -2.83 -16.82 3.33
N ASP A 58 -3.94 -16.42 3.96
CA ASP A 58 -5.10 -17.27 4.15
C ASP A 58 -6.11 -17.21 2.98
N HIS A 59 -6.34 -16.02 2.43
CA HIS A 59 -7.40 -15.78 1.44
C HIS A 59 -6.89 -15.24 0.11
N PHE A 60 -5.60 -14.92 0.01
CA PHE A 60 -4.94 -14.38 -1.18
C PHE A 60 -5.53 -13.04 -1.66
N THR A 61 -6.35 -12.37 -0.84
CA THR A 61 -6.81 -11.03 -1.15
C THR A 61 -5.68 -10.03 -1.03
N GLU A 62 -5.61 -9.09 -1.97
CA GLU A 62 -4.45 -8.24 -2.15
C GLU A 62 -4.54 -6.95 -1.33
N TYR A 63 -3.39 -6.41 -0.96
CA TYR A 63 -3.26 -5.14 -0.27
C TYR A 63 -2.05 -4.35 -0.74
N VAL A 64 -2.11 -3.03 -0.60
CA VAL A 64 -1.03 -2.11 -0.97
C VAL A 64 -0.12 -1.90 0.24
N TYR A 65 1.07 -2.50 0.21
CA TYR A 65 2.04 -2.37 1.30
C TYR A 65 3.02 -1.20 1.12
N ARG A 66 3.07 -0.62 -0.07
CA ARG A 66 3.84 0.58 -0.38
C ARG A 66 3.11 1.44 -1.40
N GLN A 67 2.90 2.70 -1.08
CA GLN A 67 2.28 3.64 -2.00
C GLN A 67 3.21 3.97 -3.17
N PRO A 68 2.68 4.17 -4.40
CA PRO A 68 3.49 4.58 -5.54
C PRO A 68 4.11 5.95 -5.32
N ARG A 69 5.36 6.12 -5.77
CA ARG A 69 6.19 7.31 -5.57
C ARG A 69 6.78 7.86 -6.86
N THR A 70 6.49 7.19 -7.95
CA THR A 70 6.89 7.59 -9.29
C THR A 70 5.76 7.32 -10.28
N PRO A 71 5.74 7.99 -11.45
CA PRO A 71 4.77 7.68 -12.50
C PRO A 71 4.85 6.22 -12.98
N GLU A 72 6.03 5.60 -12.94
CA GLU A 72 6.21 4.20 -13.29
C GLU A 72 5.51 3.27 -12.28
N GLU A 73 5.73 3.50 -10.98
CA GLU A 73 5.06 2.72 -9.94
C GLU A 73 3.53 2.93 -9.97
N LEU A 74 3.07 4.15 -10.28
CA LEU A 74 1.63 4.40 -10.46
C LEU A 74 1.07 3.57 -11.62
N ARG A 75 1.78 3.49 -12.75
CA ARG A 75 1.36 2.69 -13.90
C ARG A 75 1.28 1.21 -13.55
N GLN A 76 2.26 0.66 -12.82
CA GLN A 76 2.23 -0.71 -12.33
C GLN A 76 0.98 -0.98 -11.46
N LEU A 77 0.62 -0.04 -10.58
CA LEU A 77 -0.57 -0.19 -9.75
C LEU A 77 -1.87 -0.07 -10.56
N VAL A 78 -1.90 0.77 -11.59
CA VAL A 78 -3.02 0.83 -12.54
C VAL A 78 -3.17 -0.50 -13.27
N ASP A 79 -2.07 -1.05 -13.81
CA ASP A 79 -2.09 -2.35 -14.48
C ASP A 79 -2.62 -3.46 -13.55
N ALA A 80 -2.23 -3.43 -12.27
CA ALA A 80 -2.75 -4.35 -11.26
C ALA A 80 -4.26 -4.20 -11.05
N ALA A 81 -4.76 -2.96 -10.98
CA ALA A 81 -6.17 -2.68 -10.77
C ALA A 81 -7.03 -3.04 -12.01
N GLU A 82 -6.48 -2.87 -13.22
CA GLU A 82 -7.19 -3.17 -14.47
C GLU A 82 -7.37 -4.68 -14.72
N VAL A 83 -6.45 -5.52 -14.23
CA VAL A 83 -6.55 -6.98 -14.37
C VAL A 83 -7.35 -7.64 -13.25
N GLU A 84 -7.61 -6.92 -12.17
CA GLU A 84 -8.34 -7.42 -11.00
C GLU A 84 -9.85 -7.46 -11.30
N VAL A 85 -10.42 -8.68 -11.30
CA VAL A 85 -11.78 -8.91 -11.84
C VAL A 85 -12.91 -8.39 -10.96
N PHE A 86 -12.67 -8.13 -9.68
CA PHE A 86 -13.69 -7.57 -8.76
C PHE A 86 -13.57 -6.05 -8.59
N SER A 87 -12.58 -5.44 -9.25
CA SER A 87 -12.26 -4.01 -9.10
C SER A 87 -12.05 -3.60 -7.63
N GLY A 88 -11.44 -4.49 -6.86
CA GLY A 88 -11.30 -4.38 -5.40
C GLY A 88 -10.23 -3.41 -4.93
N TYR A 89 -9.48 -2.76 -5.81
CA TYR A 89 -8.59 -1.67 -5.43
C TYR A 89 -9.34 -0.34 -5.29
N GLY A 90 -8.97 0.46 -4.28
CA GLY A 90 -9.50 1.82 -4.09
C GLY A 90 -8.41 2.87 -4.26
N CYS A 91 -8.81 4.12 -4.58
CA CYS A 91 -7.91 5.26 -4.76
C CYS A 91 -8.39 6.54 -4.05
N ASP A 92 -9.32 6.41 -3.13
CA ASP A 92 -9.92 7.53 -2.39
C ASP A 92 -9.47 7.60 -0.92
N GLY A 93 -8.41 6.88 -0.56
CA GLY A 93 -7.88 6.85 0.80
C GLY A 93 -7.57 8.23 1.38
N ASP A 94 -7.14 9.19 0.55
CA ASP A 94 -6.86 10.57 0.95
C ASP A 94 -8.07 11.36 1.46
N THR A 95 -9.28 10.88 1.15
CA THR A 95 -10.53 11.48 1.65
C THR A 95 -10.96 10.88 2.98
N HIS A 96 -10.35 9.78 3.39
CA HIS A 96 -10.71 9.00 4.59
C HIS A 96 -9.63 9.04 5.67
N TRP A 97 -8.34 9.02 5.29
CA TRP A 97 -7.26 9.14 6.26
C TRP A 97 -7.26 10.51 6.91
N THR A 98 -7.25 10.52 8.24
CA THR A 98 -6.95 11.70 9.03
C THR A 98 -5.55 11.57 9.64
N PRO A 99 -4.91 12.69 10.04
CA PRO A 99 -3.61 12.63 10.73
C PRO A 99 -3.62 11.73 11.97
N GLU A 100 -4.72 11.72 12.72
CA GLU A 100 -4.91 10.88 13.91
C GLU A 100 -4.94 9.41 13.53
N ALA A 101 -5.72 9.04 12.50
CA ALA A 101 -5.84 7.66 12.03
C ALA A 101 -4.50 7.13 11.49
N VAL A 102 -3.69 7.96 10.81
CA VAL A 102 -2.34 7.57 10.38
C VAL A 102 -1.44 7.32 11.59
N ARG A 103 -1.50 8.16 12.64
CA ARG A 103 -0.72 7.96 13.87
C ARG A 103 -1.17 6.72 14.65
N GLU A 104 -2.47 6.43 14.69
CA GLU A 104 -3.00 5.19 15.27
C GLU A 104 -2.49 3.97 14.52
N TRP A 105 -2.60 3.97 13.19
CA TRP A 105 -2.05 2.91 12.36
C TRP A 105 -0.55 2.71 12.61
N TRP A 106 0.21 3.79 12.72
CA TRP A 106 1.65 3.72 13.02
C TRP A 106 1.94 3.08 14.36
N ARG A 107 1.20 3.41 15.40
CA ARG A 107 1.34 2.77 16.73
C ARG A 107 1.04 1.27 16.67
N ASP A 108 0.06 0.87 15.89
CA ASP A 108 -0.41 -0.50 15.77
C ASP A 108 0.36 -1.35 14.76
N ARG A 109 1.34 -0.79 14.04
CA ARG A 109 2.08 -1.49 12.98
C ARG A 109 2.83 -2.75 13.45
N GLY A 110 3.07 -2.90 14.75
CA GLY A 110 3.67 -4.09 15.35
C GLY A 110 2.90 -5.37 15.03
N ARG A 111 1.55 -5.30 15.01
CA ARG A 111 0.69 -6.42 14.62
C ARG A 111 0.89 -6.87 13.16
N ILE A 112 1.22 -5.94 12.26
CA ILE A 112 1.55 -6.29 10.88
C ILE A 112 2.87 -7.05 10.84
N ARG A 113 3.88 -6.59 11.57
CA ARG A 113 5.16 -7.28 11.67
C ARG A 113 5.01 -8.70 12.22
N GLU A 114 4.20 -8.88 13.27
CA GLU A 114 3.88 -10.18 13.84
C GLU A 114 3.21 -11.08 12.80
N TYR A 115 2.19 -10.58 12.10
CA TYR A 115 1.51 -11.30 11.02
C TYR A 115 2.49 -11.75 9.92
N LEU A 116 3.36 -10.85 9.44
CA LEU A 116 4.34 -11.17 8.41
C LEU A 116 5.32 -12.26 8.86
N ALA A 117 5.73 -12.24 10.13
CA ALA A 117 6.61 -13.26 10.69
C ALA A 117 5.90 -14.60 10.83
N ASP A 118 4.67 -14.61 11.32
CA ASP A 118 3.88 -15.83 11.56
C ASP A 118 3.50 -16.54 10.25
N ARG A 119 3.27 -15.77 9.16
CA ARG A 119 2.86 -16.32 7.85
C ARG A 119 4.01 -16.64 6.90
N ARG A 120 5.23 -16.38 7.33
CA ARG A 120 6.43 -16.58 6.48
C ARG A 120 6.53 -17.99 5.92
N ALA A 121 6.31 -19.01 6.76
CA ALA A 121 6.42 -20.42 6.35
C ALA A 121 5.36 -20.79 5.31
N ASP A 122 4.16 -20.21 5.38
CA ASP A 122 3.08 -20.42 4.42
C ASP A 122 3.49 -19.88 3.04
N TRP A 123 4.01 -18.66 2.98
CA TRP A 123 4.50 -18.05 1.73
C TRP A 123 5.74 -18.75 1.17
N GLU A 124 6.66 -19.24 2.01
CA GLU A 124 7.80 -20.05 1.56
C GLU A 124 7.34 -21.35 0.90
N ALA A 125 6.30 -22.00 1.45
CA ALA A 125 5.70 -23.20 0.88
C ALA A 125 4.97 -22.91 -0.45
N ASP A 126 4.29 -21.77 -0.57
CA ASP A 126 3.61 -21.35 -1.80
C ASP A 126 4.63 -20.97 -2.89
N ASP A 127 5.68 -20.24 -2.55
CA ASP A 127 6.75 -19.87 -3.46
C ASP A 127 7.48 -21.11 -4.03
N ALA A 128 7.63 -22.17 -3.22
CA ALA A 128 8.19 -23.44 -3.67
C ALA A 128 7.34 -24.10 -4.77
N LYS A 129 6.01 -23.82 -4.81
CA LYS A 129 5.09 -24.35 -5.82
C LYS A 129 4.93 -23.42 -7.03
N ALA A 130 4.81 -22.11 -6.78
CA ALA A 130 4.42 -21.12 -7.79
C ALA A 130 5.54 -20.15 -8.18
N GLY A 131 6.60 -20.01 -7.38
CA GLY A 131 7.78 -19.19 -7.70
C GLY A 131 7.54 -17.67 -7.77
N GLN A 132 6.54 -17.14 -7.05
CA GLN A 132 6.15 -15.72 -7.14
C GLN A 132 6.96 -14.78 -6.24
N GLY A 133 7.84 -15.29 -5.39
CA GLY A 133 8.70 -14.50 -4.50
C GLY A 133 7.93 -13.75 -3.41
N VAL A 134 6.83 -14.30 -2.93
CA VAL A 134 5.95 -13.65 -1.93
C VAL A 134 6.61 -13.58 -0.57
N ALA A 135 7.34 -14.63 -0.16
CA ALA A 135 8.08 -14.64 1.09
C ALA A 135 9.14 -13.53 1.13
N ALA A 136 9.85 -13.30 0.01
CA ALA A 136 10.80 -12.19 -0.11
C ALA A 136 10.11 -10.83 0.02
N ALA A 137 8.95 -10.64 -0.62
CA ALA A 137 8.19 -9.41 -0.50
C ALA A 137 7.65 -9.16 0.91
N ALA A 138 7.28 -10.21 1.64
CA ALA A 138 6.91 -10.08 3.06
C ALA A 138 8.08 -9.58 3.92
N LEU A 139 9.31 -10.04 3.64
CA LEU A 139 10.51 -9.51 4.28
C LEU A 139 10.79 -8.05 3.89
N GLU A 140 10.58 -7.68 2.62
CA GLU A 140 10.68 -6.29 2.16
C GLU A 140 9.66 -5.39 2.87
N TYR A 141 8.42 -5.86 3.04
CA TYR A 141 7.42 -5.11 3.79
C TYR A 141 7.83 -4.94 5.26
N ALA A 142 8.30 -6.00 5.91
CA ALA A 142 8.79 -5.91 7.29
C ALA A 142 9.95 -4.91 7.41
N ALA A 143 10.92 -4.95 6.50
CA ALA A 143 12.03 -4.00 6.44
C ALA A 143 11.55 -2.56 6.19
N TYR A 144 10.53 -2.37 5.36
CA TYR A 144 9.93 -1.07 5.10
C TYR A 144 9.22 -0.50 6.34
N LEU A 145 8.50 -1.34 7.11
CA LEU A 145 7.88 -0.95 8.39
C LEU A 145 8.91 -0.41 9.40
N ASP A 146 10.12 -0.99 9.41
CA ASP A 146 11.20 -0.61 10.34
C ASP A 146 12.13 0.48 9.80
N GLY A 147 12.03 0.80 8.51
CA GLY A 147 12.91 1.72 7.81
C GLY A 147 12.20 2.96 7.27
N ASP A 148 12.12 3.04 5.96
CA ASP A 148 11.72 4.26 5.23
C ASP A 148 10.27 4.69 5.45
N LEU A 149 9.39 3.79 5.90
CA LEU A 149 7.97 4.09 6.08
C LEU A 149 7.73 5.28 7.02
N ALA A 150 8.52 5.39 8.10
CA ALA A 150 8.41 6.52 9.03
C ALA A 150 8.58 7.87 8.32
N ALA A 151 9.60 7.97 7.47
CA ALA A 151 9.85 9.19 6.70
C ALA A 151 8.73 9.48 5.69
N HIS A 152 8.23 8.43 5.03
CA HIS A 152 7.14 8.55 4.06
C HIS A 152 5.83 8.98 4.72
N LEU A 153 5.47 8.38 5.85
CA LEU A 153 4.26 8.75 6.58
C LEU A 153 4.33 10.17 7.15
N ARG A 154 5.50 10.65 7.56
CA ARG A 154 5.65 12.04 8.01
C ARG A 154 5.42 13.04 6.86
N VAL A 155 5.86 12.71 5.64
CA VAL A 155 5.57 13.51 4.44
C VAL A 155 4.08 13.46 4.11
N TYR A 156 3.47 12.28 4.21
CA TYR A 156 2.03 12.11 3.98
C TYR A 156 1.18 12.85 5.03
N LEU A 157 1.56 12.79 6.31
CA LEU A 157 0.93 13.59 7.37
C LEU A 157 0.97 15.09 7.07
N PHE A 158 2.15 15.60 6.68
CA PHE A 158 2.28 16.99 6.29
C PHE A 158 1.32 17.35 5.15
N TRP A 159 1.24 16.50 4.14
CA TRP A 159 0.34 16.70 3.01
C TRP A 159 -1.15 16.66 3.44
N LEU A 160 -1.52 15.75 4.34
CA LEU A 160 -2.89 15.70 4.88
C LEU A 160 -3.26 16.98 5.65
N GLU A 161 -2.32 17.53 6.42
CA GLU A 161 -2.52 18.72 7.23
C GLU A 161 -2.52 20.01 6.39
N GLU A 162 -1.57 20.14 5.45
CA GLU A 162 -1.28 21.38 4.74
C GLU A 162 -1.80 21.41 3.28
N ARG A 163 -2.21 20.28 2.73
CA ARG A 163 -2.66 20.10 1.34
C ARG A 163 -1.66 20.61 0.29
N ARG A 164 -0.39 20.57 0.61
CA ARG A 164 0.74 20.88 -0.26
C ARG A 164 1.94 19.98 0.02
N SER A 165 2.86 19.89 -0.90
CA SER A 165 4.13 19.18 -0.68
C SER A 165 5.01 19.95 0.31
N PRO A 166 5.75 19.28 1.21
CA PRO A 166 6.71 19.94 2.07
C PRO A 166 7.91 20.46 1.27
N SER A 167 8.41 21.61 1.67
CA SER A 167 9.66 22.22 1.19
C SER A 167 10.83 21.94 2.14
N ALA A 168 12.03 22.36 1.77
CA ALA A 168 13.22 22.14 2.60
C ALA A 168 13.18 22.89 3.96
N VAL A 169 12.36 23.92 4.09
CA VAL A 169 12.22 24.72 5.31
C VAL A 169 11.09 24.24 6.21
N ASP A 170 10.23 23.36 5.73
CA ASP A 170 9.10 22.87 6.50
C ASP A 170 9.55 21.80 7.51
N ARG A 171 8.96 21.88 8.71
CA ARG A 171 9.14 20.84 9.73
C ARG A 171 8.06 19.77 9.57
N LEU A 172 8.50 18.53 9.30
CA LEU A 172 7.55 17.41 9.19
C LEU A 172 6.93 17.04 10.53
N PRO A 173 5.63 16.69 10.56
CA PRO A 173 4.94 16.21 11.77
C PRO A 173 5.60 14.98 12.38
N GLN A 174 5.31 14.73 13.65
CA GLN A 174 5.69 13.47 14.32
C GLN A 174 4.59 12.42 14.12
N LEU A 175 5.03 11.15 14.13
CA LEU A 175 4.17 9.96 14.12
C LEU A 175 3.70 9.60 15.52
#